data_8d634161f754f122262499189d306da3
#
_entry.id   8d634161f754f122262499189d306da3
#
_cell.length_a   1.000
_cell.length_b   1.000
_cell.length_c   1.000
_cell.angle_alpha   90.00
_cell.angle_beta   90.00
_cell.angle_gamma   90.00
#
_symmetry.space_group_name_H-M   'P 1'
#
loop_
_entity.id
_entity.type
_entity.pdbx_description
1 polymer ?
#
loop_
_entity_poly.entity_id
_entity_poly.type
_entity_poly.pdbx_seq_one_letter_code
_entity_poly.pdbx_strand_id
1 'polypeptide(L)'
;MEKQGVFYAVSVGPGDPELLTRQACRVLTDCGVVAAPRMKSGRMLALDIAAGAVDMQGKTILPLDFTMARDAAVREDSYRTAAAAIETALAAGQDVAMVNLGD
;
A
#
# COMPACT_ATOMS: atom_id res chain seq x y z
N MET A 1 -19.45 17.45 8.85
CA MET A 1 -19.37 16.16 8.17
C MET A 1 -17.93 15.82 7.88
N GLU A 2 -17.46 14.72 8.43
CA GLU A 2 -16.06 14.33 8.23
C GLU A 2 -15.88 13.75 6.84
N LYS A 3 -14.85 14.23 6.16
CA LYS A 3 -14.53 13.76 4.82
C LYS A 3 -13.74 12.46 4.94
N GLN A 4 -14.17 11.44 4.20
CA GLN A 4 -13.40 10.21 4.09
C GLN A 4 -12.18 10.42 3.23
N GLY A 5 -11.13 9.67 3.50
CA GLY A 5 -9.94 9.65 2.67
C GLY A 5 -10.18 8.96 1.34
N VAL A 6 -9.25 9.13 0.44
CA VAL A 6 -9.31 8.54 -0.90
C VAL A 6 -8.29 7.41 -0.99
N PHE A 7 -8.70 6.30 -1.58
CA PHE A 7 -7.84 5.14 -1.79
C PHE A 7 -7.27 5.16 -3.21
N TYR A 8 -5.96 5.01 -3.31
CA TYR A 8 -5.25 4.93 -4.59
C TYR A 8 -4.49 3.62 -4.68
N ALA A 9 -4.65 2.88 -5.77
CA ALA A 9 -3.81 1.74 -6.07
C ALA A 9 -2.67 2.22 -6.97
N VAL A 10 -1.44 2.03 -6.53
CA VAL A 10 -0.26 2.57 -7.21
C VAL A 10 0.66 1.44 -7.62
N SER A 11 0.88 1.26 -8.93
CA SER A 11 1.83 0.28 -9.43
C SER A 11 3.24 0.85 -9.40
N VAL A 12 4.18 0.08 -8.86
CA VAL A 12 5.60 0.43 -8.86
C VAL A 12 6.40 -0.50 -9.76
N GLY A 13 5.71 -1.32 -10.57
CA GLY A 13 6.39 -2.13 -11.58
C GLY A 13 7.01 -1.28 -12.67
N PRO A 14 8.04 -1.75 -13.33
CA PRO A 14 8.65 -3.10 -13.22
C PRO A 14 9.64 -3.27 -12.06
N GLY A 15 9.88 -2.28 -11.23
CA GLY A 15 10.72 -2.43 -10.06
C GLY A 15 11.87 -1.43 -9.95
N ASP A 16 12.05 -0.61 -10.94
CA ASP A 16 13.05 0.46 -10.93
C ASP A 16 12.37 1.76 -10.49
N PRO A 17 12.80 2.37 -9.36
CA PRO A 17 12.19 3.62 -8.90
C PRO A 17 12.21 4.73 -9.95
N GLU A 18 13.18 4.75 -10.84
CA GLU A 18 13.25 5.77 -11.89
C GLU A 18 12.16 5.61 -12.95
N LEU A 19 11.52 4.44 -13.01
CA LEU A 19 10.46 4.18 -13.97
C LEU A 19 9.06 4.43 -13.43
N LEU A 20 8.92 4.92 -12.21
CA LEU A 20 7.63 5.32 -11.69
C LEU A 20 7.10 6.52 -12.47
N THR A 21 5.79 6.51 -12.73
CA THR A 21 5.18 7.65 -13.40
C THR A 21 5.16 8.88 -12.49
N ARG A 22 5.07 10.06 -13.09
CA ARG A 22 4.92 11.29 -12.32
C ARG A 22 3.65 11.27 -11.48
N GLN A 23 2.58 10.69 -12.01
CA GLN A 23 1.32 10.58 -11.28
C GLN A 23 1.49 9.70 -10.04
N ALA A 24 2.18 8.56 -10.18
CA ALA A 24 2.45 7.69 -9.05
C ALA A 24 3.25 8.42 -7.96
N CYS A 25 4.28 9.16 -8.35
CA CYS A 25 5.08 9.92 -7.40
C CYS A 25 4.27 10.99 -6.69
N ARG A 26 3.39 11.69 -7.41
CA ARG A 26 2.53 12.72 -6.83
C ARG A 26 1.56 12.12 -5.82
N VAL A 27 0.92 11.01 -6.18
CA VAL A 27 -0.01 10.33 -5.28
C VAL A 27 0.70 9.85 -4.02
N LEU A 28 1.87 9.24 -4.16
CA LEU A 28 2.65 8.77 -3.02
C LEU A 28 3.12 9.92 -2.14
N THR A 29 3.45 11.05 -2.73
CA THR A 29 3.87 12.24 -1.98
C THR A 29 2.71 12.78 -1.16
N ASP A 30 1.51 12.84 -1.73
CA ASP A 30 0.36 13.47 -1.11
C ASP A 30 -0.33 12.60 -0.07
N CYS A 31 -0.25 11.26 -0.20
CA CYS A 31 -0.90 10.36 0.75
C CYS A 31 -0.10 10.25 2.04
N GLY A 32 -0.77 10.42 3.18
CA GLY A 32 -0.14 10.27 4.48
C GLY A 32 0.04 8.82 4.92
N VAL A 33 -0.70 7.90 4.30
CA VAL A 33 -0.64 6.47 4.63
C VAL A 33 -0.24 5.71 3.37
N VAL A 34 0.75 4.84 3.49
CA VAL A 34 1.17 3.95 2.40
C VAL A 34 1.00 2.52 2.86
N ALA A 35 0.13 1.79 2.19
CA ALA A 35 -0.10 0.37 2.46
C ALA A 35 0.73 -0.45 1.48
N ALA A 36 1.38 -1.49 1.99
CA ALA A 36 2.28 -2.29 1.18
C ALA A 36 2.24 -3.76 1.57
N PRO A 37 2.21 -4.67 0.60
CA PRO A 37 2.30 -6.10 0.89
C PRO A 37 3.62 -6.44 1.59
N ARG A 38 3.54 -7.29 2.59
CA ARG A 38 4.70 -7.75 3.34
C ARG A 38 4.90 -9.24 3.08
N MET A 39 6.13 -9.62 2.71
CA MET A 39 6.50 -11.02 2.49
C MET A 39 6.71 -11.73 3.81
N LYS A 40 6.74 -13.08 3.80
CA LYS A 40 7.00 -13.88 5.01
C LYS A 40 8.31 -13.49 5.67
N SER A 41 9.31 -13.06 4.88
CA SER A 41 10.60 -12.61 5.41
C SER A 41 10.50 -11.28 6.16
N GLY A 42 9.36 -10.60 6.08
CA GLY A 42 9.17 -9.26 6.62
C GLY A 42 9.48 -8.17 5.61
N ARG A 43 10.00 -8.54 4.45
CA ARG A 43 10.39 -7.56 3.42
C ARG A 43 9.16 -7.03 2.70
N MET A 44 9.16 -5.72 2.44
CA MET A 44 8.11 -5.04 1.69
C MET A 44 8.71 -4.47 0.41
N LEU A 45 8.82 -5.34 -0.62
CA LEU A 45 9.52 -5.00 -1.85
C LEU A 45 8.91 -3.80 -2.57
N ALA A 46 7.58 -3.77 -2.70
CA ALA A 46 6.93 -2.65 -3.38
C ALA A 46 7.16 -1.33 -2.64
N LEU A 47 7.17 -1.37 -1.31
CA LEU A 47 7.48 -0.18 -0.52
C LEU A 47 8.92 0.27 -0.72
N ASP A 48 9.85 -0.68 -0.77
CA ASP A 48 11.27 -0.35 -1.00
C ASP A 48 11.45 0.38 -2.33
N ILE A 49 10.75 -0.09 -3.37
CA ILE A 49 10.80 0.55 -4.68
C ILE A 49 10.20 1.96 -4.62
N ALA A 50 9.05 2.10 -3.99
CA ALA A 50 8.41 3.41 -3.85
C ALA A 50 9.30 4.38 -3.07
N ALA A 51 9.96 3.89 -2.02
CA ALA A 51 10.84 4.72 -1.20
C ALA A 51 12.08 5.20 -1.96
N GLY A 52 12.44 4.51 -3.04
CA GLY A 52 13.52 4.97 -3.91
C GLY A 52 13.14 6.17 -4.76
N ALA A 53 11.85 6.45 -4.93
CA ALA A 53 11.37 7.56 -5.74
C ALA A 53 10.74 8.69 -4.91
N VAL A 54 10.18 8.37 -3.75
CA VAL A 54 9.46 9.33 -2.90
C VAL A 54 9.91 9.16 -1.45
N ASP A 55 10.13 10.28 -0.77
CA ASP A 55 10.50 10.26 0.64
C ASP A 55 9.32 9.76 1.48
N MET A 56 9.53 8.70 2.24
CA MET A 56 8.52 8.10 3.09
C MET A 56 8.54 8.63 4.52
N GLN A 57 9.45 9.54 4.82
CA GLN A 57 9.55 10.09 6.17
C GLN A 57 8.26 10.83 6.56
N GLY A 58 7.79 10.56 7.77
CA GLY A 58 6.55 11.17 8.26
C GLY A 58 5.28 10.47 7.83
N LYS A 59 5.37 9.46 6.98
CA LYS A 59 4.19 8.71 6.55
C LYS A 59 3.95 7.51 7.46
N THR A 60 2.68 7.13 7.57
CA THR A 60 2.29 5.91 8.26
C THR A 60 2.37 4.75 7.27
N ILE A 61 3.17 3.75 7.60
CA ILE A 61 3.30 2.56 6.76
C ILE A 61 2.38 1.47 7.30
N LEU A 62 1.55 0.94 6.43
CA LEU A 62 0.54 -0.07 6.77
C LEU A 62 0.92 -1.38 6.10
N PRO A 63 1.59 -2.30 6.84
CA PRO A 63 1.96 -3.58 6.24
C PRO A 63 0.72 -4.44 6.02
N LEU A 64 0.64 -5.07 4.85
CA LEU A 64 -0.47 -5.95 4.50
C LEU A 64 0.07 -7.37 4.36
N ASP A 65 -0.41 -8.27 5.22
CA ASP A 65 0.01 -9.66 5.22
C ASP A 65 -1.01 -10.50 4.47
N PHE A 66 -0.67 -10.88 3.24
CA PHE A 66 -1.49 -11.78 2.45
C PHE A 66 -0.90 -13.17 2.51
N THR A 67 -1.75 -14.17 2.71
CA THR A 67 -1.30 -15.54 2.72
C THR A 67 -1.58 -16.22 1.39
N MET A 68 -0.65 -17.08 0.97
CA MET A 68 -0.82 -17.93 -0.19
C MET A 68 -1.32 -19.32 0.20
N ALA A 69 -1.90 -19.45 1.37
CA ALA A 69 -2.42 -20.72 1.88
C ALA A 69 -3.41 -21.33 0.90
N ARG A 70 -3.42 -22.67 0.83
CA ARG A 70 -4.35 -23.39 -0.05
C ARG A 70 -5.79 -23.27 0.42
N ASP A 71 -6.00 -23.10 1.71
CA ASP A 71 -7.33 -22.95 2.26
C ASP A 71 -7.91 -21.60 1.86
N ALA A 72 -9.01 -21.61 1.11
CA ALA A 72 -9.64 -20.40 0.63
C ALA A 72 -10.15 -19.52 1.78
N ALA A 73 -10.61 -20.12 2.87
CA ALA A 73 -11.09 -19.35 4.01
C ALA A 73 -9.96 -18.57 4.68
N VAL A 74 -8.77 -19.18 4.76
CA VAL A 74 -7.60 -18.51 5.32
C VAL A 74 -7.17 -17.34 4.44
N ARG A 75 -7.17 -17.54 3.11
CA ARG A 75 -6.84 -16.46 2.18
C ARG A 75 -7.81 -15.31 2.29
N GLU A 76 -9.11 -15.61 2.33
CA GLU A 76 -10.14 -14.58 2.44
C GLU A 76 -10.01 -13.80 3.73
N ASP A 77 -9.66 -14.49 4.82
CA ASP A 77 -9.47 -13.82 6.10
C ASP A 77 -8.32 -12.82 6.05
N SER A 78 -7.22 -13.18 5.37
CA SER A 78 -6.09 -12.27 5.24
C SER A 78 -6.46 -11.04 4.41
N TYR A 79 -7.23 -11.21 3.32
CA TYR A 79 -7.71 -10.09 2.52
C TYR A 79 -8.66 -9.19 3.30
N ARG A 80 -9.54 -9.79 4.09
CA ARG A 80 -10.49 -9.05 4.90
C ARG A 80 -9.78 -8.23 5.97
N THR A 81 -8.76 -8.79 6.59
CA THR A 81 -7.97 -8.08 7.60
C THR A 81 -7.24 -6.88 6.96
N ALA A 82 -6.66 -7.09 5.77
CA ALA A 82 -5.98 -6.01 5.06
C ALA A 82 -6.96 -4.90 4.67
N ALA A 83 -8.13 -5.27 4.16
CA ALA A 83 -9.15 -4.30 3.79
C ALA A 83 -9.64 -3.51 4.99
N ALA A 84 -9.81 -4.17 6.14
CA ALA A 84 -10.27 -3.50 7.35
C ALA A 84 -9.27 -2.45 7.83
N ALA A 85 -7.98 -2.76 7.73
CA ALA A 85 -6.93 -1.80 8.11
C ALA A 85 -6.97 -0.56 7.23
N ILE A 86 -7.15 -0.74 5.92
CA ILE A 86 -7.23 0.35 4.97
C ILE A 86 -8.50 1.18 5.24
N GLU A 87 -9.63 0.52 5.44
CA GLU A 87 -10.90 1.20 5.71
C GLU A 87 -10.84 2.05 6.98
N THR A 88 -10.14 1.57 8.01
CA THR A 88 -9.97 2.33 9.23
C THR A 88 -9.25 3.66 8.96
N ALA A 89 -8.19 3.65 8.15
CA ALA A 89 -7.48 4.85 7.79
C ALA A 89 -8.35 5.79 6.96
N LEU A 90 -9.08 5.24 5.99
CA LEU A 90 -9.96 6.04 5.15
C LEU A 90 -11.08 6.69 5.96
N ALA A 91 -11.65 5.96 6.89
CA ALA A 91 -12.72 6.49 7.75
C ALA A 91 -12.20 7.62 8.65
N ALA A 92 -10.92 7.61 8.97
CA ALA A 92 -10.28 8.67 9.75
C ALA A 92 -9.93 9.90 8.88
N GLY A 93 -10.26 9.88 7.61
CA GLY A 93 -10.00 11.00 6.70
C GLY A 93 -8.61 10.98 6.08
N GLN A 94 -7.89 9.88 6.21
CA GLN A 94 -6.54 9.76 5.66
C GLN A 94 -6.57 9.17 4.26
N ASP A 95 -5.80 9.77 3.36
CA ASP A 95 -5.63 9.20 2.02
C ASP A 95 -4.63 8.06 2.08
N VAL A 96 -4.94 6.96 1.43
CA VAL A 96 -4.14 5.75 1.44
C VAL A 96 -3.68 5.41 0.03
N ALA A 97 -2.38 5.26 -0.15
CA ALA A 97 -1.81 4.73 -1.39
C ALA A 97 -1.36 3.30 -1.13
N MET A 98 -1.92 2.35 -1.86
CA MET A 98 -1.47 0.96 -1.77
C MET A 98 -0.53 0.68 -2.93
N VAL A 99 0.73 0.37 -2.61
CA VAL A 99 1.73 0.08 -3.62
C VAL A 99 1.74 -1.40 -3.96
N ASN A 100 1.96 -1.69 -5.23
CA ASN A 100 2.05 -3.07 -5.71
C ASN A 100 2.92 -3.12 -6.96
N LEU A 101 3.38 -4.31 -7.33
CA LEU A 101 4.22 -4.47 -8.50
C LEU A 101 3.43 -4.57 -9.80
N GLY A 102 2.11 -4.56 -9.71
CA GLY A 102 1.26 -4.88 -10.82
C GLY A 102 1.16 -6.39 -10.95
N ASP A 103 0.66 -6.91 -12.00
CA ASP A 103 0.61 -8.36 -12.13
C ASP A 103 1.66 -8.93 -12.97
#